data_e1b1a55734ec7a316fb3aa7ab8f52d1a
#
_entry.id   e1b1a55734ec7a316fb3aa7ab8f52d1a
#
_cell.length_a   1.000
_cell.length_b   1.000
_cell.length_c   1.000
_cell.angle_alpha   90.00
_cell.angle_beta   90.00
_cell.angle_gamma   90.00
#
_symmetry.space_group_name_H-M   'P 1'
#
loop_
_entity.id
_entity.type
_entity.pdbx_description
1 polymer ?
#
loop_
_entity_poly.entity_id
_entity_poly.type
_entity_poly.pdbx_seq_one_letter_code
_entity_poly.pdbx_strand_id
1 'polypeptide(L)'
;APDAASSFFSDIDIGFNYADREKQKWQPEGNINVGAQGDTTIGSEFQYGLVDLGFAGVGLIPSWNVPGVVAKYMTFNPTDDTAAYLIPKAWSVSETITTGYIKGNIDTTWGSVGVRGNIGVQVQHTDQSSASRVWDSSRPAGSEIRPYELGKKYTDVLPSMNLAFSFENDQTLRVALARQVARARIDQMRASLEFGVNTATGEPGAGGGNPLLQPWRANAFDISYEKYFGTKAYVAAAYFYKDLRSYIFTQGRDGYDFTDLLVGYVPPPGSAPVKNIGRMTAPFNGKGGMLQGLELSASLPLDMLWEPMRGFGIVASASFTDSSIEILAPENASSVGNGPIALPGLSKRVYNLTAYYERNGFEFRVNNRRRSDFIGEIGNFAGERSLRYVVGENITDAQVSYSFGEGSSLKGLSLLLQASNLGNETYQTYAGSKDRPLENIEWGRTLLLGASYKF
;
A
#
# COMPACT_ATOMS: atom_id res chain seq x y z
N ALA A 1 39.83 -5.34 -8.65
CA ALA A 1 40.11 -4.47 -7.48
C ALA A 1 41.59 -4.07 -7.49
N PRO A 2 41.98 -2.86 -6.98
CA PRO A 2 43.39 -2.52 -6.74
C PRO A 2 44.05 -3.58 -5.84
N ASP A 3 45.32 -3.90 -6.06
CA ASP A 3 46.03 -5.04 -5.41
C ASP A 3 45.86 -5.10 -3.87
N ALA A 4 45.78 -3.96 -3.19
CA ALA A 4 45.55 -3.92 -1.73
C ALA A 4 44.12 -4.25 -1.30
N ALA A 5 43.13 -4.18 -2.19
CA ALA A 5 41.73 -4.49 -1.92
C ALA A 5 41.31 -5.86 -2.46
N SER A 6 42.12 -6.50 -3.30
CA SER A 6 41.84 -7.77 -3.95
C SER A 6 41.77 -8.98 -3.02
N SER A 7 42.30 -8.85 -1.79
CA SER A 7 42.19 -9.88 -0.76
C SER A 7 40.85 -9.86 -0.01
N PHE A 8 40.09 -8.76 -0.10
CA PHE A 8 38.82 -8.59 0.59
C PHE A 8 37.63 -8.44 -0.36
N PHE A 9 37.79 -7.67 -1.44
CA PHE A 9 36.76 -7.49 -2.46
C PHE A 9 37.04 -8.35 -3.68
N SER A 10 36.07 -9.16 -4.07
CA SER A 10 36.13 -9.94 -5.33
C SER A 10 36.05 -9.02 -6.54
N ASP A 11 35.23 -8.01 -6.47
CA ASP A 11 35.04 -7.01 -7.51
C ASP A 11 34.44 -5.70 -6.94
N ILE A 12 34.48 -4.64 -7.76
CA ILE A 12 33.91 -3.32 -7.45
C ILE A 12 32.98 -2.93 -8.59
N ASP A 13 31.74 -2.64 -8.27
CA ASP A 13 30.75 -2.12 -9.20
C ASP A 13 30.60 -0.62 -9.01
N ILE A 14 30.62 0.12 -10.10
CA ILE A 14 30.31 1.56 -10.16
C ILE A 14 29.19 1.72 -11.19
N GLY A 15 28.16 2.43 -10.85
CA GLY A 15 27.05 2.64 -11.75
C GLY A 15 26.39 4.00 -11.62
N PHE A 16 25.67 4.32 -12.69
CA PHE A 16 24.88 5.52 -12.81
C PHE A 16 23.51 5.15 -13.37
N ASN A 17 22.46 5.75 -12.83
CA ASN A 17 21.09 5.60 -13.33
C ASN A 17 20.42 6.97 -13.39
N TYR A 18 19.70 7.22 -14.47
CA TYR A 18 18.84 8.36 -14.64
C TYR A 18 17.43 7.87 -14.93
N ALA A 19 16.46 8.35 -14.18
CA ALA A 19 15.05 8.04 -14.36
C ALA A 19 14.25 9.34 -14.37
N ASP A 20 13.42 9.49 -15.38
CA ASP A 20 12.44 10.57 -15.52
C ASP A 20 11.06 9.95 -15.63
N ARG A 21 10.13 10.42 -14.82
CA ARG A 21 8.76 9.93 -14.80
C ARG A 21 7.78 11.05 -14.57
N GLU A 22 6.68 10.98 -15.29
CA GLU A 22 5.55 11.87 -15.11
C GLU A 22 4.27 11.08 -14.94
N LYS A 23 3.38 11.58 -14.10
CA LYS A 23 2.00 11.12 -14.01
C LYS A 23 1.06 12.31 -14.14
N GLN A 24 0.18 12.21 -15.11
CA GLN A 24 -0.92 13.15 -15.28
C GLN A 24 -2.24 12.49 -14.89
N LYS A 25 -3.08 13.23 -14.22
CA LYS A 25 -4.48 12.89 -13.99
C LYS A 25 -5.35 13.93 -14.65
N TRP A 26 -6.24 13.46 -15.48
CA TRP A 26 -7.34 14.22 -16.04
C TRP A 26 -8.63 13.45 -15.80
N GLN A 27 -9.68 14.13 -15.36
CA GLN A 27 -10.93 13.50 -14.99
C GLN A 27 -12.09 14.25 -15.65
N PRO A 28 -12.44 13.89 -16.91
CA PRO A 28 -13.62 14.41 -17.56
C PRO A 28 -14.87 13.89 -16.85
N GLU A 29 -15.82 14.75 -16.63
CA GLU A 29 -17.11 14.42 -16.03
C GLU A 29 -18.25 15.02 -16.88
N GLY A 30 -19.45 14.53 -16.66
CA GLY A 30 -20.64 15.05 -17.30
C GLY A 30 -21.89 14.43 -16.72
N ASN A 31 -23.02 14.96 -17.14
CA ASN A 31 -24.33 14.50 -16.73
C ASN A 31 -24.96 13.65 -17.84
N ILE A 32 -25.56 12.53 -17.47
CA ILE A 32 -26.42 11.77 -18.36
C ILE A 32 -27.84 12.24 -18.12
N ASN A 33 -28.42 12.91 -19.10
CA ASN A 33 -29.78 13.44 -19.01
C ASN A 33 -30.70 12.71 -19.98
N VAL A 34 -32.00 12.72 -19.71
CA VAL A 34 -33.00 12.26 -20.65
C VAL A 34 -32.87 13.06 -21.93
N GLY A 35 -32.76 12.39 -23.07
CA GLY A 35 -32.58 13.04 -24.39
C GLY A 35 -33.85 13.70 -24.90
N ALA A 36 -33.83 14.08 -26.20
CA ALA A 36 -34.92 14.79 -26.84
C ALA A 36 -36.27 14.04 -26.84
N GLN A 37 -36.28 12.75 -26.54
CA GLN A 37 -37.51 11.94 -26.45
C GLN A 37 -38.25 12.14 -25.12
N GLY A 38 -37.74 12.91 -24.17
CA GLY A 38 -38.38 13.26 -22.91
C GLY A 38 -38.70 12.04 -22.02
N ASP A 39 -39.72 12.17 -21.22
CA ASP A 39 -40.25 11.10 -20.35
C ASP A 39 -40.87 10.00 -21.19
N THR A 40 -40.12 9.02 -21.60
CA THR A 40 -40.57 7.90 -22.36
C THR A 40 -40.53 6.61 -21.51
N THR A 41 -41.48 5.76 -21.71
CA THR A 41 -41.45 4.39 -21.18
C THR A 41 -40.32 3.65 -21.86
N ILE A 42 -39.43 3.02 -21.06
CA ILE A 42 -38.39 2.15 -21.61
C ILE A 42 -39.05 0.99 -22.38
N GLY A 43 -38.69 0.82 -23.63
CA GLY A 43 -39.23 -0.22 -24.48
C GLY A 43 -38.95 -1.63 -23.97
N SER A 44 -39.85 -2.56 -24.24
CA SER A 44 -39.74 -3.97 -23.81
C SER A 44 -38.49 -4.67 -24.37
N GLU A 45 -37.95 -4.19 -25.47
CA GLU A 45 -36.71 -4.71 -26.08
C GLU A 45 -35.47 -4.57 -25.17
N PHE A 46 -35.54 -3.72 -24.15
CA PHE A 46 -34.46 -3.53 -23.16
C PHE A 46 -34.69 -4.31 -21.86
N GLN A 47 -35.78 -5.04 -21.75
CA GLN A 47 -36.15 -5.82 -20.56
C GLN A 47 -35.64 -7.25 -20.69
N TYR A 48 -34.80 -7.69 -19.74
CA TYR A 48 -34.32 -9.09 -19.73
C TYR A 48 -35.16 -10.02 -18.85
N GLY A 49 -36.24 -9.51 -18.22
CA GLY A 49 -37.05 -10.27 -17.28
C GLY A 49 -36.63 -10.02 -15.82
N LEU A 50 -36.96 -10.99 -14.96
CA LEU A 50 -36.69 -10.92 -13.55
C LEU A 50 -35.39 -11.65 -13.19
N VAL A 51 -34.57 -11.05 -12.34
CA VAL A 51 -33.36 -11.65 -11.77
C VAL A 51 -33.58 -11.83 -10.28
N ASP A 52 -33.24 -13.02 -9.78
CA ASP A 52 -33.34 -13.33 -8.36
C ASP A 52 -32.08 -12.82 -7.62
N LEU A 53 -32.27 -11.85 -6.73
CA LEU A 53 -31.26 -11.35 -5.79
C LEU A 53 -31.52 -11.84 -4.37
N GLY A 54 -32.10 -13.02 -4.20
CA GLY A 54 -32.37 -13.65 -2.91
C GLY A 54 -31.12 -13.80 -2.05
N PHE A 55 -29.95 -13.98 -2.66
CA PHE A 55 -28.66 -13.97 -1.98
C PHE A 55 -28.34 -12.66 -1.25
N ALA A 56 -28.91 -11.53 -1.70
CA ALA A 56 -28.80 -10.21 -1.09
C ALA A 56 -30.04 -9.82 -0.25
N GLY A 57 -30.99 -10.75 -0.07
CA GLY A 57 -32.23 -10.51 0.67
C GLY A 57 -33.26 -9.64 -0.05
N VAL A 58 -33.10 -9.36 -1.35
CA VAL A 58 -33.94 -8.45 -2.13
C VAL A 58 -35.06 -9.19 -2.90
N GLY A 59 -34.86 -10.45 -3.25
CA GLY A 59 -35.79 -11.24 -4.06
C GLY A 59 -35.70 -10.91 -5.56
N LEU A 60 -36.82 -11.07 -6.27
CA LEU A 60 -36.89 -10.86 -7.72
C LEU A 60 -36.99 -9.37 -8.06
N ILE A 61 -36.06 -8.89 -8.90
CA ILE A 61 -36.08 -7.52 -9.43
C ILE A 61 -36.07 -7.53 -10.98
N PRO A 62 -36.66 -6.51 -11.66
CA PRO A 62 -36.53 -6.36 -13.10
C PRO A 62 -35.06 -6.12 -13.50
N SER A 63 -34.60 -6.79 -14.55
CA SER A 63 -33.30 -6.54 -15.14
C SER A 63 -33.42 -5.90 -16.51
N TRP A 64 -32.43 -5.06 -16.86
CA TRP A 64 -32.47 -4.20 -18.02
C TRP A 64 -31.15 -4.19 -18.77
N ASN A 65 -31.23 -4.03 -20.10
CA ASN A 65 -30.08 -3.63 -20.91
C ASN A 65 -29.77 -2.15 -20.69
N VAL A 66 -29.11 -1.82 -19.55
CA VAL A 66 -28.78 -0.43 -19.19
C VAL A 66 -27.97 0.29 -20.28
N PRO A 67 -26.90 -0.31 -20.87
CA PRO A 67 -26.17 0.32 -21.97
C PRO A 67 -27.06 0.68 -23.17
N GLY A 68 -27.96 -0.22 -23.55
CA GLY A 68 -28.90 0.02 -24.64
C GLY A 68 -29.91 1.14 -24.35
N VAL A 69 -30.44 1.19 -23.11
CA VAL A 69 -31.32 2.27 -22.65
C VAL A 69 -30.60 3.61 -22.69
N VAL A 70 -29.38 3.67 -22.14
CA VAL A 70 -28.57 4.88 -22.14
C VAL A 70 -28.30 5.36 -23.57
N ALA A 71 -27.89 4.45 -24.46
CA ALA A 71 -27.59 4.80 -25.85
C ALA A 71 -28.82 5.31 -26.61
N LYS A 72 -30.03 4.79 -26.31
CA LYS A 72 -31.26 5.17 -27.03
C LYS A 72 -31.94 6.41 -26.46
N TYR A 73 -32.05 6.52 -25.14
CA TYR A 73 -32.90 7.51 -24.49
C TYR A 73 -32.16 8.65 -23.80
N MET A 74 -30.83 8.53 -23.63
CA MET A 74 -30.06 9.50 -22.85
C MET A 74 -29.02 10.21 -23.69
N THR A 75 -28.68 11.43 -23.27
CA THR A 75 -27.62 12.22 -23.84
C THR A 75 -26.58 12.53 -22.79
N PHE A 76 -25.31 12.30 -23.08
CA PHE A 76 -24.21 12.69 -22.24
C PHE A 76 -23.86 14.15 -22.55
N ASN A 77 -23.94 15.00 -21.51
CA ASN A 77 -23.53 16.39 -21.57
C ASN A 77 -22.24 16.55 -20.78
N PRO A 78 -21.08 16.73 -21.45
CA PRO A 78 -19.82 16.92 -20.77
C PRO A 78 -19.87 18.22 -19.97
N THR A 79 -19.33 18.17 -18.76
CA THR A 79 -19.10 19.37 -17.96
C THR A 79 -17.84 20.08 -18.46
N ASP A 80 -17.88 21.40 -18.52
CA ASP A 80 -16.71 22.21 -18.85
C ASP A 80 -15.58 21.92 -17.85
N ASP A 81 -14.36 21.73 -18.34
CA ASP A 81 -13.17 21.46 -17.52
C ASP A 81 -12.76 22.64 -16.63
N THR A 82 -13.38 23.81 -16.85
CA THR A 82 -13.26 25.00 -16.01
C THR A 82 -14.23 25.03 -14.83
N ALA A 83 -15.14 24.05 -14.72
CA ALA A 83 -16.02 23.97 -13.57
C ALA A 83 -15.22 23.83 -12.25
N ALA A 84 -15.57 24.62 -11.25
CA ALA A 84 -14.82 24.78 -10.00
C ALA A 84 -14.48 23.44 -9.32
N TYR A 85 -15.40 22.49 -9.31
CA TYR A 85 -15.22 21.18 -8.69
C TYR A 85 -14.34 20.21 -9.51
N LEU A 86 -14.09 20.50 -10.81
CA LEU A 86 -13.21 19.72 -11.67
C LEU A 86 -11.75 20.19 -11.61
N ILE A 87 -11.53 21.47 -11.32
CA ILE A 87 -10.20 22.06 -11.25
C ILE A 87 -9.23 21.26 -10.35
N PRO A 88 -9.57 20.91 -9.08
CA PRO A 88 -8.67 20.15 -8.23
C PRO A 88 -8.56 18.66 -8.61
N LYS A 89 -9.34 18.18 -9.58
CA LYS A 89 -9.26 16.79 -10.05
C LYS A 89 -8.21 16.56 -11.15
N ALA A 90 -7.67 17.64 -11.75
CA ALA A 90 -6.65 17.59 -12.77
C ALA A 90 -5.29 18.07 -12.23
N TRP A 91 -4.25 17.29 -12.42
CA TRP A 91 -2.90 17.57 -11.95
C TRP A 91 -1.85 16.75 -12.68
N SER A 92 -0.60 17.19 -12.62
CA SER A 92 0.57 16.41 -13.01
C SER A 92 1.58 16.35 -11.86
N VAL A 93 2.37 15.29 -11.81
CA VAL A 93 3.53 15.13 -10.94
C VAL A 93 4.68 14.62 -11.78
N SER A 94 5.80 15.33 -11.73
CA SER A 94 7.05 14.97 -12.41
C SER A 94 8.14 14.71 -11.38
N GLU A 95 8.94 13.68 -11.61
CA GLU A 95 10.10 13.35 -10.79
C GLU A 95 11.28 12.94 -11.69
N THR A 96 12.37 13.66 -11.57
CA THR A 96 13.66 13.30 -12.17
C THR A 96 14.61 12.82 -11.09
N ILE A 97 15.19 11.64 -11.28
CA ILE A 97 16.02 10.97 -10.29
C ILE A 97 17.34 10.59 -10.91
N THR A 98 18.40 11.16 -10.38
CA THR A 98 19.77 10.85 -10.76
C THR A 98 20.45 10.08 -9.62
N THR A 99 20.98 8.90 -9.94
CA THR A 99 21.58 8.01 -8.95
C THR A 99 22.99 7.64 -9.39
N GLY A 100 23.96 7.83 -8.51
CA GLY A 100 25.29 7.27 -8.64
C GLY A 100 25.58 6.32 -7.48
N TYR A 101 26.31 5.21 -7.74
CA TYR A 101 26.68 4.29 -6.69
C TYR A 101 28.06 3.67 -6.90
N ILE A 102 28.66 3.26 -5.79
CA ILE A 102 29.82 2.38 -5.73
C ILE A 102 29.55 1.26 -4.73
N LYS A 103 29.89 0.03 -5.11
CA LYS A 103 29.67 -1.17 -4.31
C LYS A 103 30.87 -2.11 -4.48
N GLY A 104 31.41 -2.59 -3.37
CA GLY A 104 32.42 -3.66 -3.31
C GLY A 104 31.72 -4.98 -2.95
N ASN A 105 31.89 -6.01 -3.77
CA ASN A 105 31.42 -7.36 -3.51
C ASN A 105 32.48 -8.13 -2.74
N ILE A 106 32.05 -8.98 -1.82
CA ILE A 106 32.90 -9.79 -0.93
C ILE A 106 32.61 -11.26 -1.20
N ASP A 107 33.64 -12.04 -1.50
CA ASP A 107 33.60 -13.50 -1.58
C ASP A 107 34.93 -14.03 -1.06
N THR A 108 34.99 -14.38 0.21
CA THR A 108 36.21 -14.77 0.89
C THR A 108 35.93 -15.82 1.96
N THR A 109 36.96 -16.28 2.64
CA THR A 109 36.86 -17.20 3.77
C THR A 109 37.64 -16.67 4.98
N TRP A 110 37.03 -16.77 6.17
CA TRP A 110 37.68 -16.50 7.45
C TRP A 110 37.78 -17.78 8.24
N GLY A 111 38.94 -18.44 8.15
CA GLY A 111 39.11 -19.79 8.64
C GLY A 111 38.24 -20.78 7.87
N SER A 112 37.32 -21.49 8.57
CA SER A 112 36.34 -22.39 7.95
C SER A 112 35.03 -21.72 7.54
N VAL A 113 34.86 -20.40 7.79
CA VAL A 113 33.62 -19.67 7.51
C VAL A 113 33.69 -18.99 6.16
N GLY A 114 32.79 -19.35 5.22
CA GLY A 114 32.60 -18.63 3.96
C GLY A 114 31.91 -17.30 4.20
N VAL A 115 32.48 -16.20 3.70
CA VAL A 115 31.92 -14.84 3.85
C VAL A 115 31.60 -14.27 2.48
N ARG A 116 30.32 -13.98 2.25
CA ARG A 116 29.81 -13.37 1.02
C ARG A 116 28.98 -12.17 1.30
N GLY A 117 28.99 -11.21 0.38
CA GLY A 117 28.12 -10.06 0.52
C GLY A 117 28.58 -8.85 -0.25
N ASN A 118 28.17 -7.69 0.23
CA ASN A 118 28.60 -6.40 -0.35
C ASN A 118 28.53 -5.28 0.67
N ILE A 119 29.31 -4.24 0.40
CA ILE A 119 29.28 -2.94 1.10
C ILE A 119 29.28 -1.87 0.02
N GLY A 120 28.44 -0.89 0.13
CA GLY A 120 28.35 0.18 -0.85
C GLY A 120 27.65 1.43 -0.36
N VAL A 121 27.69 2.43 -1.20
CA VAL A 121 26.96 3.68 -1.01
C VAL A 121 26.33 4.09 -2.33
N GLN A 122 25.09 4.53 -2.22
CA GLN A 122 24.32 5.12 -3.30
C GLN A 122 24.01 6.58 -2.94
N VAL A 123 24.23 7.49 -3.87
CA VAL A 123 23.81 8.88 -3.78
C VAL A 123 22.70 9.11 -4.79
N GLN A 124 21.56 9.57 -4.31
CA GLN A 124 20.36 9.77 -5.10
C GLN A 124 19.92 11.22 -5.01
N HIS A 125 19.95 11.94 -6.14
CA HIS A 125 19.39 13.28 -6.27
C HIS A 125 18.01 13.21 -6.93
N THR A 126 17.04 13.83 -6.29
CA THR A 126 15.65 13.88 -6.77
C THR A 126 15.23 15.32 -6.98
N ASP A 127 14.68 15.61 -8.14
CA ASP A 127 13.96 16.84 -8.47
C ASP A 127 12.50 16.47 -8.72
N GLN A 128 11.61 16.91 -7.84
CA GLN A 128 10.18 16.64 -7.94
C GLN A 128 9.39 17.94 -8.04
N SER A 129 8.36 17.94 -8.88
CA SER A 129 7.41 19.04 -9.01
C SER A 129 6.01 18.51 -9.28
N SER A 130 5.02 19.33 -9.01
CA SER A 130 3.65 19.08 -9.39
C SER A 130 2.97 20.35 -9.82
N ALA A 131 2.22 20.26 -10.91
CA ALA A 131 1.43 21.35 -11.47
C ALA A 131 -0.06 21.01 -11.43
N SER A 132 -0.87 22.04 -11.22
CA SER A 132 -2.33 21.99 -11.17
C SER A 132 -2.91 23.36 -11.49
N ARG A 133 -4.23 23.46 -11.45
CA ARG A 133 -4.97 24.72 -11.45
C ARG A 133 -5.67 24.88 -10.10
N VAL A 134 -5.87 26.12 -9.67
CA VAL A 134 -6.61 26.44 -8.43
C VAL A 134 -7.80 27.30 -8.80
N TRP A 135 -8.96 26.95 -8.29
CA TRP A 135 -10.16 27.76 -8.37
C TRP A 135 -10.22 28.71 -7.17
N ASP A 136 -10.42 29.96 -7.44
CA ASP A 136 -10.56 31.04 -6.44
C ASP A 136 -11.84 31.81 -6.74
N SER A 137 -12.92 31.43 -6.04
CA SER A 137 -14.26 31.99 -6.25
C SER A 137 -14.39 33.47 -5.90
N SER A 138 -13.39 34.06 -5.29
CA SER A 138 -13.38 35.47 -4.91
C SER A 138 -12.83 36.40 -5.97
N ARG A 139 -12.21 35.83 -7.01
CA ARG A 139 -11.72 36.62 -8.13
C ARG A 139 -12.85 37.03 -9.05
N PRO A 140 -12.65 38.13 -9.82
CA PRO A 140 -13.62 38.54 -10.84
C PRO A 140 -13.93 37.40 -11.81
N ALA A 141 -15.19 37.37 -12.26
CA ALA A 141 -15.66 36.36 -13.21
C ALA A 141 -14.75 36.31 -14.46
N GLY A 142 -14.33 35.07 -14.81
CA GLY A 142 -13.41 34.79 -15.90
C GLY A 142 -11.92 34.84 -15.54
N SER A 143 -11.56 35.14 -14.28
CA SER A 143 -10.18 35.11 -13.77
C SER A 143 -9.99 34.17 -12.54
N GLU A 144 -10.99 33.37 -12.24
CA GLU A 144 -11.02 32.50 -11.07
C GLU A 144 -10.00 31.36 -11.13
N ILE A 145 -9.61 30.93 -12.33
CA ILE A 145 -8.68 29.83 -12.53
C ILE A 145 -7.27 30.38 -12.71
N ARG A 146 -6.34 29.83 -11.91
CA ARG A 146 -4.93 30.16 -12.07
C ARG A 146 -4.03 28.91 -12.00
N PRO A 147 -2.86 28.93 -12.67
CA PRO A 147 -1.87 27.88 -12.52
C PRO A 147 -1.29 27.90 -11.09
N TYR A 148 -0.95 26.72 -10.61
CA TYR A 148 -0.28 26.51 -9.35
C TYR A 148 0.74 25.38 -9.49
N GLU A 149 2.00 25.68 -9.23
CA GLU A 149 3.09 24.72 -9.32
C GLU A 149 4.00 24.86 -8.10
N LEU A 150 4.37 23.72 -7.54
CA LEU A 150 5.34 23.62 -6.46
C LEU A 150 6.25 22.41 -6.68
N GLY A 151 7.46 22.50 -6.18
CA GLY A 151 8.43 21.40 -6.25
C GLY A 151 9.51 21.48 -5.20
N LYS A 152 10.27 20.41 -5.09
CA LYS A 152 11.37 20.29 -4.14
C LYS A 152 12.49 19.42 -4.70
N LYS A 153 13.72 19.87 -4.46
CA LYS A 153 14.93 19.07 -4.73
C LYS A 153 15.53 18.58 -3.42
N TYR A 154 16.04 17.37 -3.41
CA TYR A 154 16.73 16.80 -2.27
C TYR A 154 17.72 15.72 -2.70
N THR A 155 18.65 15.41 -1.81
CA THR A 155 19.68 14.38 -2.03
C THR A 155 19.71 13.43 -0.83
N ASP A 156 19.69 12.13 -1.13
CA ASP A 156 19.82 11.06 -0.16
C ASP A 156 21.14 10.31 -0.35
N VAL A 157 21.87 10.12 0.75
CA VAL A 157 23.05 9.27 0.80
C VAL A 157 22.68 7.98 1.52
N LEU A 158 22.79 6.86 0.82
CA LEU A 158 22.24 5.56 1.19
C LEU A 158 23.36 4.52 1.30
N PRO A 159 24.11 4.48 2.43
CA PRO A 159 25.04 3.40 2.69
C PRO A 159 24.28 2.10 2.93
N SER A 160 24.87 0.99 2.49
CA SER A 160 24.36 -0.35 2.74
C SER A 160 25.48 -1.37 2.91
N MET A 161 25.25 -2.36 3.75
CA MET A 161 26.09 -3.53 3.95
C MET A 161 25.19 -4.75 4.10
N ASN A 162 25.54 -5.81 3.37
CA ASN A 162 24.89 -7.11 3.49
C ASN A 162 25.99 -8.17 3.54
N LEU A 163 26.05 -8.96 4.60
CA LEU A 163 27.02 -10.03 4.79
C LEU A 163 26.32 -11.33 5.13
N ALA A 164 26.73 -12.41 4.50
CA ALA A 164 26.31 -13.77 4.80
C ALA A 164 27.54 -14.59 5.20
N PHE A 165 27.46 -15.20 6.37
CA PHE A 165 28.46 -16.08 6.94
C PHE A 165 27.95 -17.52 6.83
N SER A 166 28.60 -18.32 5.99
CA SER A 166 28.27 -19.73 5.79
C SER A 166 29.17 -20.60 6.66
N PHE A 167 28.57 -21.28 7.60
CA PHE A 167 29.25 -22.20 8.51
C PHE A 167 29.13 -23.63 8.03
N GLU A 168 29.89 -24.53 8.63
CA GLU A 168 29.73 -25.98 8.44
C GLU A 168 28.31 -26.45 8.78
N ASN A 169 27.91 -27.59 8.25
CA ASN A 169 26.59 -28.19 8.46
C ASN A 169 25.41 -27.32 7.99
N ASP A 170 25.53 -26.63 6.85
CA ASP A 170 24.46 -25.87 6.19
C ASP A 170 23.80 -24.81 7.09
N GLN A 171 24.62 -24.07 7.81
CA GLN A 171 24.19 -22.96 8.64
C GLN A 171 24.61 -21.62 7.99
N THR A 172 23.73 -20.65 8.02
CA THR A 172 24.03 -19.31 7.50
C THR A 172 23.55 -18.25 8.50
N LEU A 173 24.43 -17.31 8.81
CA LEU A 173 24.10 -16.08 9.54
C LEU A 173 24.19 -14.92 8.54
N ARG A 174 23.13 -14.10 8.47
CA ARG A 174 23.12 -12.89 7.66
C ARG A 174 23.00 -11.65 8.53
N VAL A 175 23.75 -10.63 8.19
CA VAL A 175 23.70 -9.32 8.86
C VAL A 175 23.59 -8.24 7.79
N ALA A 176 22.62 -7.35 7.93
CA ALA A 176 22.46 -6.21 7.06
C ALA A 176 22.31 -4.90 7.83
N LEU A 177 22.93 -3.86 7.30
CA LEU A 177 22.77 -2.48 7.73
C LEU A 177 22.49 -1.63 6.52
N ALA A 178 21.47 -0.78 6.58
CA ALA A 178 21.15 0.10 5.46
C ALA A 178 20.47 1.38 5.90
N ARG A 179 20.76 2.48 5.20
CA ARG A 179 19.85 3.61 5.14
C ARG A 179 18.91 3.41 3.95
N GLN A 180 17.61 3.40 4.23
CA GLN A 180 16.56 3.12 3.25
C GLN A 180 15.70 4.36 3.02
N VAL A 181 15.17 4.49 1.80
CA VAL A 181 14.17 5.51 1.45
C VAL A 181 12.98 4.88 0.76
N ALA A 182 11.78 5.41 1.05
CA ALA A 182 10.57 5.10 0.31
C ALA A 182 9.88 6.41 -0.04
N ARG A 183 9.61 6.63 -1.34
CA ARG A 183 8.99 7.86 -1.80
C ARG A 183 7.53 7.94 -1.42
N ALA A 184 7.03 9.17 -1.29
CA ALA A 184 5.62 9.43 -1.16
C ALA A 184 4.86 8.86 -2.37
N ARG A 185 3.60 8.53 -2.18
CA ARG A 185 2.72 8.17 -3.28
C ARG A 185 2.51 9.39 -4.19
N ILE A 186 2.43 9.14 -5.49
CA ILE A 186 2.32 10.24 -6.47
C ILE A 186 1.07 11.09 -6.23
N ASP A 187 -0.06 10.47 -5.87
CA ASP A 187 -1.30 11.18 -5.53
C ASP A 187 -1.18 12.06 -4.27
N GLN A 188 -0.29 11.72 -3.35
CA GLN A 188 0.01 12.55 -2.17
C GLN A 188 0.82 13.81 -2.54
N MET A 189 1.61 13.75 -3.61
CA MET A 189 2.46 14.85 -4.08
C MET A 189 1.75 15.81 -5.05
N ARG A 190 0.46 15.59 -5.36
CA ARG A 190 -0.27 16.48 -6.28
C ARG A 190 -0.34 17.90 -5.76
N ALA A 191 -0.22 18.88 -6.65
CA ALA A 191 -0.38 20.30 -6.32
C ALA A 191 -1.85 20.76 -6.25
N SER A 192 -2.79 19.90 -6.64
CA SER A 192 -4.20 20.24 -6.63
C SER A 192 -4.72 20.50 -5.22
N LEU A 193 -5.38 21.64 -5.04
CA LEU A 193 -5.91 22.12 -3.78
C LEU A 193 -7.38 22.55 -3.93
N GLU A 194 -8.19 22.16 -2.98
CA GLU A 194 -9.50 22.75 -2.73
C GLU A 194 -9.28 23.93 -1.78
N PHE A 195 -9.19 25.13 -2.34
CA PHE A 195 -8.87 26.35 -1.61
C PHE A 195 -10.11 27.22 -1.43
N GLY A 196 -10.24 27.87 -0.27
CA GLY A 196 -11.28 28.82 0.02
C GLY A 196 -10.96 29.69 1.22
N VAL A 197 -11.68 30.81 1.36
CA VAL A 197 -11.60 31.70 2.51
C VAL A 197 -12.95 31.72 3.20
N ASN A 198 -12.96 31.50 4.51
CA ASN A 198 -14.17 31.65 5.31
C ASN A 198 -14.54 33.14 5.44
N THR A 199 -15.61 33.55 4.79
CA THR A 199 -16.03 34.97 4.73
C THR A 199 -16.43 35.54 6.09
N ALA A 200 -16.84 34.68 7.03
CA ALA A 200 -17.22 35.14 8.38
C ALA A 200 -16.02 35.40 9.29
N THR A 201 -14.92 34.66 9.11
CA THR A 201 -13.71 34.74 9.97
C THR A 201 -12.49 35.35 9.25
N GLY A 202 -12.54 35.44 7.94
CA GLY A 202 -11.41 35.85 7.09
C GLY A 202 -10.30 34.79 7.02
N GLU A 203 -10.50 33.57 7.54
CA GLU A 203 -9.49 32.53 7.59
C GLU A 203 -9.44 31.74 6.28
N PRO A 204 -8.27 31.64 5.64
CA PRO A 204 -8.08 30.78 4.50
C PRO A 204 -7.97 29.32 4.93
N GLY A 205 -8.37 28.41 4.04
CA GLY A 205 -8.21 26.98 4.21
C GLY A 205 -8.01 26.27 2.90
N ALA A 206 -7.27 25.16 2.93
CA ALA A 206 -7.15 24.30 1.76
C ALA A 206 -7.06 22.82 2.15
N GLY A 207 -7.53 21.98 1.21
CA GLY A 207 -7.33 20.53 1.26
C GLY A 207 -6.69 20.02 -0.03
N GLY A 208 -5.79 19.03 0.05
CA GLY A 208 -5.20 18.48 -1.16
C GLY A 208 -3.96 17.64 -0.97
N GLY A 209 -3.05 17.70 -1.94
CA GLY A 209 -1.73 17.08 -1.87
C GLY A 209 -0.65 18.04 -1.36
N ASN A 210 0.58 17.56 -1.34
CA ASN A 210 1.73 18.34 -0.91
C ASN A 210 2.97 18.00 -1.76
N PRO A 211 3.30 18.82 -2.77
CA PRO A 211 4.48 18.61 -3.62
C PRO A 211 5.82 18.71 -2.89
N LEU A 212 5.83 19.25 -1.66
CA LEU A 212 7.03 19.45 -0.85
C LEU A 212 7.36 18.22 0.02
N LEU A 213 6.62 17.12 -0.11
CA LEU A 213 6.88 15.90 0.64
C LEU A 213 8.29 15.38 0.38
N GLN A 214 8.93 14.96 1.47
CA GLN A 214 10.17 14.21 1.40
C GLN A 214 9.89 12.71 1.57
N PRO A 215 10.76 11.83 1.08
CA PRO A 215 10.57 10.39 1.25
C PRO A 215 10.61 10.00 2.74
N TRP A 216 10.05 8.85 3.03
CA TRP A 216 10.30 8.17 4.29
C TRP A 216 11.77 7.74 4.30
N ARG A 217 12.43 7.93 5.41
CA ARG A 217 13.82 7.52 5.63
C ARG A 217 13.89 6.64 6.85
N ALA A 218 14.65 5.57 6.76
CA ALA A 218 14.89 4.67 7.88
C ALA A 218 16.36 4.27 7.93
N ASN A 219 16.90 4.11 9.14
CA ASN A 219 18.11 3.34 9.37
C ASN A 219 17.66 1.94 9.79
N ALA A 220 18.11 0.93 9.06
CA ALA A 220 17.71 -0.46 9.25
C ALA A 220 18.89 -1.31 9.70
N PHE A 221 18.60 -2.23 10.61
CA PHE A 221 19.45 -3.34 11.02
C PHE A 221 18.64 -4.62 10.92
N ASP A 222 19.18 -5.62 10.25
CA ASP A 222 18.59 -6.94 10.08
C ASP A 222 19.65 -8.01 10.41
N ILE A 223 19.25 -9.06 11.15
CA ILE A 223 20.04 -10.24 11.40
C ILE A 223 19.17 -11.47 11.25
N SER A 224 19.63 -12.49 10.52
CA SER A 224 18.94 -13.76 10.39
C SER A 224 19.89 -14.94 10.53
N TYR A 225 19.38 -16.00 11.15
CA TYR A 225 20.04 -17.29 11.21
C TYR A 225 19.18 -18.33 10.52
N GLU A 226 19.80 -19.12 9.65
CA GLU A 226 19.18 -20.14 8.83
C GLU A 226 19.91 -21.46 9.01
N LYS A 227 19.17 -22.54 9.23
CA LYS A 227 19.69 -23.90 9.22
C LYS A 227 18.93 -24.73 8.23
N TYR A 228 19.65 -25.30 7.27
CA TYR A 228 19.11 -26.19 6.25
C TYR A 228 19.36 -27.64 6.60
N PHE A 229 18.45 -28.52 6.20
CA PHE A 229 18.53 -29.97 6.38
C PHE A 229 18.27 -30.62 5.02
N GLY A 230 19.34 -30.90 4.27
CA GLY A 230 19.24 -31.34 2.89
C GLY A 230 18.63 -30.28 1.98
N THR A 231 17.85 -30.72 0.98
CA THR A 231 17.36 -29.83 -0.10
C THR A 231 15.97 -29.25 0.14
N LYS A 232 15.22 -29.74 1.13
CA LYS A 232 13.79 -29.41 1.28
C LYS A 232 13.40 -28.84 2.63
N ALA A 233 14.24 -29.02 3.65
CA ALA A 233 13.92 -28.62 5.01
C ALA A 233 14.80 -27.46 5.48
N TYR A 234 14.21 -26.53 6.19
CA TYR A 234 14.93 -25.46 6.87
C TYR A 234 14.16 -24.94 8.08
N VAL A 235 14.90 -24.34 9.00
CA VAL A 235 14.39 -23.44 10.04
C VAL A 235 15.15 -22.14 9.98
N ALA A 236 14.45 -21.02 10.19
CA ALA A 236 15.06 -19.71 10.21
C ALA A 236 14.45 -18.82 11.29
N ALA A 237 15.30 -17.95 11.84
CA ALA A 237 14.90 -16.88 12.75
C ALA A 237 15.55 -15.57 12.30
N ALA A 238 14.76 -14.52 12.20
CA ALA A 238 15.24 -13.20 11.82
C ALA A 238 14.75 -12.15 12.81
N TYR A 239 15.62 -11.21 13.15
CA TYR A 239 15.27 -10.01 13.89
C TYR A 239 15.58 -8.78 13.04
N PHE A 240 14.69 -7.82 13.04
CA PHE A 240 14.90 -6.54 12.38
C PHE A 240 14.56 -5.37 13.30
N TYR A 241 15.29 -4.26 13.08
CA TYR A 241 15.04 -2.99 13.73
C TYR A 241 15.14 -1.85 12.71
N LYS A 242 14.15 -0.96 12.66
CA LYS A 242 14.13 0.21 11.79
C LYS A 242 13.83 1.47 12.60
N ASP A 243 14.78 2.39 12.60
CA ASP A 243 14.64 3.76 13.11
C ASP A 243 14.05 4.62 11.97
N LEU A 244 12.74 4.86 12.03
CA LEU A 244 11.99 5.65 11.05
C LEU A 244 12.22 7.14 11.32
N ARG A 245 12.90 7.83 10.41
CA ARG A 245 13.21 9.26 10.54
C ARG A 245 12.04 10.16 10.20
N SER A 246 11.10 9.67 9.40
CA SER A 246 9.88 10.39 9.04
C SER A 246 8.77 9.40 8.70
N TYR A 247 7.54 9.85 8.87
CA TYR A 247 6.33 9.15 8.47
C TYR A 247 5.40 10.13 7.75
N ILE A 248 4.84 9.75 6.60
CA ILE A 248 3.93 10.60 5.85
C ILE A 248 2.49 10.22 6.20
N PHE A 249 1.69 11.19 6.61
CA PHE A 249 0.26 11.00 6.85
C PHE A 249 -0.52 12.30 6.61
N THR A 250 -1.80 12.17 6.29
CA THR A 250 -2.68 13.32 6.08
C THR A 250 -3.11 13.90 7.41
N GLN A 251 -2.93 15.20 7.59
CA GLN A 251 -3.32 15.93 8.78
C GLN A 251 -3.73 17.37 8.45
N GLY A 252 -4.60 17.95 9.29
CA GLY A 252 -4.83 19.40 9.31
C GLY A 252 -3.71 20.08 10.11
N ARG A 253 -3.12 21.09 9.55
CA ARG A 253 -2.17 21.99 10.22
C ARG A 253 -2.72 23.39 10.21
N ASP A 254 -2.88 23.97 11.40
CA ASP A 254 -3.12 25.39 11.57
C ASP A 254 -1.79 26.16 11.44
N GLY A 255 -1.86 27.46 11.28
CA GLY A 255 -0.65 28.27 11.11
C GLY A 255 0.02 28.20 9.72
N TYR A 256 -0.67 27.63 8.71
CA TYR A 256 -0.14 27.58 7.36
C TYR A 256 -0.26 28.96 6.69
N ASP A 257 0.82 29.40 6.02
CA ASP A 257 0.85 30.66 5.30
C ASP A 257 0.25 30.51 3.89
N PHE A 258 -0.85 31.19 3.63
CA PHE A 258 -1.56 31.19 2.38
C PHE A 258 -1.27 32.42 1.50
N THR A 259 -0.28 33.24 1.83
CA THR A 259 0.02 34.50 1.13
C THR A 259 0.09 34.30 -0.38
N ASP A 260 0.74 33.23 -0.88
CA ASP A 260 0.86 32.94 -2.32
C ASP A 260 -0.47 32.56 -2.97
N LEU A 261 -1.37 31.94 -2.22
CA LEU A 261 -2.71 31.56 -2.69
C LEU A 261 -3.69 32.73 -2.62
N LEU A 262 -3.42 33.75 -1.83
CA LEU A 262 -4.22 34.94 -1.66
C LEU A 262 -3.86 36.09 -2.62
N VAL A 263 -2.84 35.91 -3.45
CA VAL A 263 -2.46 36.95 -4.43
C VAL A 263 -3.63 37.29 -5.35
N GLY A 264 -4.10 38.52 -5.29
CA GLY A 264 -5.24 39.01 -6.07
C GLY A 264 -6.62 38.61 -5.54
N TYR A 265 -6.69 38.04 -4.34
CA TYR A 265 -7.96 37.74 -3.67
C TYR A 265 -8.73 39.01 -3.30
N VAL A 266 -9.97 39.12 -3.75
CA VAL A 266 -10.90 40.19 -3.37
C VAL A 266 -12.06 39.56 -2.57
N PRO A 267 -12.18 39.85 -1.27
CA PRO A 267 -13.25 39.28 -0.48
C PRO A 267 -14.62 39.82 -0.91
N PRO A 268 -15.69 39.02 -0.87
CA PRO A 268 -17.04 39.50 -1.12
C PRO A 268 -17.43 40.63 -0.16
N PRO A 269 -18.32 41.54 -0.58
CA PRO A 269 -18.81 42.60 0.30
C PRO A 269 -19.40 42.05 1.61
N GLY A 270 -19.02 42.63 2.74
CA GLY A 270 -19.45 42.19 4.06
C GLY A 270 -18.61 41.04 4.67
N SER A 271 -17.56 40.61 4.01
CA SER A 271 -16.64 39.62 4.58
C SER A 271 -15.75 40.21 5.67
N ALA A 272 -15.34 39.38 6.62
CA ALA A 272 -14.32 39.73 7.59
C ALA A 272 -12.96 40.00 6.90
N PRO A 273 -12.07 40.81 7.51
CA PRO A 273 -10.73 41.04 7.00
C PRO A 273 -9.97 39.72 6.74
N VAL A 274 -9.38 39.58 5.54
CA VAL A 274 -8.67 38.36 5.15
C VAL A 274 -7.40 38.23 5.96
N LYS A 275 -7.20 37.05 6.51
CA LYS A 275 -5.96 36.62 7.19
C LYS A 275 -5.05 35.87 6.20
N ASN A 276 -3.74 35.95 6.39
CA ASN A 276 -2.81 35.15 5.58
C ASN A 276 -2.58 33.75 6.14
N ILE A 277 -2.86 33.56 7.44
CA ILE A 277 -2.64 32.30 8.13
C ILE A 277 -3.95 31.56 8.32
N GLY A 278 -3.93 30.27 8.03
CA GLY A 278 -5.12 29.43 8.15
C GLY A 278 -4.79 27.94 8.25
N ARG A 279 -5.73 27.08 7.87
CA ARG A 279 -5.61 25.62 8.02
C ARG A 279 -5.38 24.92 6.70
N MET A 280 -4.30 24.12 6.62
CA MET A 280 -4.00 23.23 5.49
C MET A 280 -4.21 21.77 5.87
N THR A 281 -5.08 21.05 5.13
CA THR A 281 -5.28 19.60 5.29
C THR A 281 -4.61 18.87 4.12
N ALA A 282 -3.47 18.25 4.38
CA ALA A 282 -2.66 17.58 3.35
C ALA A 282 -1.79 16.47 3.97
N PRO A 283 -1.17 15.61 3.14
CA PRO A 283 -0.08 14.77 3.59
C PRO A 283 1.12 15.63 4.03
N PHE A 284 1.68 15.34 5.20
CA PHE A 284 2.90 15.97 5.71
C PHE A 284 3.86 14.92 6.24
N ASN A 285 5.16 15.24 6.23
CA ASN A 285 6.15 14.47 6.94
C ASN A 285 5.99 14.66 8.45
N GLY A 286 5.70 13.59 9.17
CA GLY A 286 5.70 13.52 10.63
C GLY A 286 7.07 13.16 11.19
N LYS A 287 7.17 13.00 12.51
CA LYS A 287 8.44 12.76 13.20
C LYS A 287 9.03 11.36 12.99
N GLY A 288 8.27 10.38 12.54
CA GLY A 288 8.73 9.00 12.44
C GLY A 288 8.59 8.22 13.75
N GLY A 289 9.54 7.32 14.03
CA GLY A 289 9.47 6.44 15.19
C GLY A 289 10.27 5.16 14.99
N MET A 290 9.82 4.04 15.56
CA MET A 290 10.54 2.76 15.45
C MET A 290 9.62 1.63 14.97
N LEU A 291 10.22 0.65 14.33
CA LEU A 291 9.63 -0.62 13.95
C LEU A 291 10.65 -1.73 14.20
N GLN A 292 10.25 -2.76 14.95
CA GLN A 292 11.08 -3.93 15.19
C GLN A 292 10.26 -5.21 15.17
N GLY A 293 10.91 -6.35 14.97
CA GLY A 293 10.23 -7.62 15.02
C GLY A 293 11.14 -8.83 14.98
N LEU A 294 10.54 -9.96 15.38
CA LEU A 294 11.11 -11.29 15.29
C LEU A 294 10.26 -12.10 14.33
N GLU A 295 10.90 -12.72 13.35
CA GLU A 295 10.28 -13.59 12.36
C GLU A 295 10.87 -14.98 12.48
N LEU A 296 10.01 -15.99 12.55
CA LEU A 296 10.36 -17.40 12.58
C LEU A 296 9.75 -18.09 11.38
N SER A 297 10.50 -18.96 10.73
CA SER A 297 9.98 -19.78 9.63
C SER A 297 10.58 -21.17 9.62
N ALA A 298 9.79 -22.14 9.20
CA ALA A 298 10.21 -23.53 9.06
C ALA A 298 9.49 -24.20 7.88
N SER A 299 10.22 -25.07 7.17
CA SER A 299 9.66 -25.99 6.18
C SER A 299 10.22 -27.38 6.50
N LEU A 300 9.36 -28.31 6.86
CA LEU A 300 9.74 -29.63 7.38
C LEU A 300 8.95 -30.73 6.68
N PRO A 301 9.54 -31.46 5.71
CA PRO A 301 9.04 -32.76 5.28
C PRO A 301 9.11 -33.74 6.46
N LEU A 302 8.00 -34.39 6.80
CA LEU A 302 7.90 -35.20 8.03
C LEU A 302 8.57 -36.56 7.89
N ASP A 303 8.92 -37.00 6.69
CA ASP A 303 9.75 -38.20 6.47
C ASP A 303 11.17 -38.09 7.04
N MET A 304 11.65 -36.86 7.26
CA MET A 304 12.90 -36.64 8.01
C MET A 304 12.83 -37.05 9.47
N LEU A 305 11.66 -37.00 10.10
CA LEU A 305 11.44 -37.37 11.47
C LEU A 305 11.02 -38.82 11.61
N TRP A 306 10.23 -39.31 10.65
CA TRP A 306 9.70 -40.68 10.66
C TRP A 306 9.35 -41.10 9.23
N GLU A 307 10.04 -42.08 8.71
CA GLU A 307 9.98 -42.51 7.29
C GLU A 307 8.54 -42.87 6.81
N PRO A 308 7.65 -43.50 7.61
CA PRO A 308 6.26 -43.71 7.20
C PRO A 308 5.45 -42.44 6.91
N MET A 309 5.90 -41.25 7.34
CA MET A 309 5.28 -39.96 7.05
C MET A 309 5.69 -39.39 5.68
N ARG A 310 6.28 -40.23 4.83
CA ARG A 310 6.69 -39.79 3.46
C ARG A 310 5.53 -39.19 2.68
N GLY A 311 5.77 -38.00 2.17
CA GLY A 311 4.80 -37.17 1.47
C GLY A 311 4.09 -36.14 2.35
N PHE A 312 4.08 -36.31 3.67
CA PHE A 312 3.58 -35.28 4.57
C PHE A 312 4.64 -34.23 4.86
N GLY A 313 4.19 -32.98 5.03
CA GLY A 313 5.06 -31.90 5.48
C GLY A 313 4.28 -30.75 6.10
N ILE A 314 5.05 -29.88 6.75
CA ILE A 314 4.56 -28.68 7.43
C ILE A 314 5.41 -27.50 6.97
N VAL A 315 4.73 -26.40 6.64
CA VAL A 315 5.35 -25.07 6.46
C VAL A 315 4.71 -24.13 7.48
N ALA A 316 5.53 -23.50 8.31
CA ALA A 316 5.06 -22.61 9.36
C ALA A 316 5.85 -21.30 9.34
N SER A 317 5.17 -20.20 9.63
CA SER A 317 5.81 -18.92 9.95
C SER A 317 5.08 -18.21 11.07
N ALA A 318 5.85 -17.46 11.86
CA ALA A 318 5.33 -16.58 12.91
C ALA A 318 6.10 -15.26 12.87
N SER A 319 5.37 -14.14 12.92
CA SER A 319 5.95 -12.80 13.02
C SER A 319 5.39 -12.09 14.25
N PHE A 320 6.30 -11.54 15.03
CA PHE A 320 6.03 -10.71 16.20
C PHE A 320 6.61 -9.33 15.94
N THR A 321 5.76 -8.32 15.78
CA THR A 321 6.19 -6.96 15.45
C THR A 321 5.72 -5.97 16.49
N ASP A 322 6.57 -5.01 16.77
CA ASP A 322 6.24 -3.84 17.58
C ASP A 322 6.65 -2.57 16.86
N SER A 323 5.81 -1.54 16.95
CA SER A 323 6.05 -0.27 16.29
C SER A 323 5.47 0.88 17.09
N SER A 324 6.13 2.01 16.99
CA SER A 324 5.73 3.25 17.66
C SER A 324 6.09 4.42 16.75
N ILE A 325 5.09 5.15 16.27
CA ILE A 325 5.28 6.35 15.46
C ILE A 325 4.65 7.57 16.15
N GLU A 326 5.36 8.69 16.12
CA GLU A 326 4.82 9.96 16.57
C GLU A 326 4.07 10.65 15.42
N ILE A 327 2.75 10.78 15.60
CA ILE A 327 1.94 11.64 14.76
C ILE A 327 1.83 13.01 15.42
N LEU A 328 2.05 14.07 14.63
CA LEU A 328 1.83 15.43 15.13
C LEU A 328 0.33 15.57 15.48
N ALA A 329 0.06 15.89 16.72
CA ALA A 329 -1.32 16.15 17.14
C ALA A 329 -1.85 17.38 16.40
N PRO A 330 -3.12 17.39 15.98
CA PRO A 330 -3.79 18.66 15.67
C PRO A 330 -3.82 19.52 16.93
N GLU A 331 -3.77 20.83 16.78
CA GLU A 331 -3.84 21.76 17.92
C GLU A 331 -5.16 21.66 18.68
N ASN A 332 -6.20 21.10 18.05
CA ASN A 332 -7.49 20.80 18.66
C ASN A 332 -7.52 19.39 19.26
N ALA A 333 -8.25 19.22 20.35
CA ALA A 333 -8.43 17.94 21.04
C ALA A 333 -8.79 16.82 20.06
N SER A 334 -7.99 15.75 20.07
CA SER A 334 -8.19 14.57 19.25
C SER A 334 -8.47 13.36 20.11
N SER A 335 -9.41 12.52 19.70
CA SER A 335 -9.70 11.25 20.36
C SER A 335 -8.51 10.26 20.37
N VAL A 336 -7.50 10.50 19.55
CA VAL A 336 -6.26 9.71 19.48
C VAL A 336 -5.23 10.17 20.50
N GLY A 337 -5.36 11.40 21.05
CA GLY A 337 -4.37 11.99 21.94
C GLY A 337 -3.04 12.35 21.22
N ASN A 338 -2.05 12.72 22.04
CA ASN A 338 -0.73 13.19 21.55
C ASN A 338 0.36 12.11 21.64
N GLY A 339 0.02 10.92 22.12
CA GLY A 339 0.97 9.83 22.28
C GLY A 339 1.33 9.13 20.96
N PRO A 340 2.43 8.36 20.97
CA PRO A 340 2.79 7.53 19.83
C PRO A 340 1.75 6.42 19.62
N ILE A 341 1.54 6.04 18.36
CA ILE A 341 0.65 4.95 17.95
C ILE A 341 1.43 3.85 17.23
N ALA A 342 0.83 2.66 17.14
CA ALA A 342 1.37 1.62 16.28
C ALA A 342 1.27 2.02 14.80
N LEU A 343 2.21 1.55 13.98
CA LEU A 343 2.20 1.79 12.53
C LEU A 343 0.93 1.21 11.90
N PRO A 344 0.14 2.00 11.17
CA PRO A 344 -1.04 1.51 10.47
C PRO A 344 -0.72 0.40 9.46
N GLY A 345 -1.63 -0.56 9.33
CA GLY A 345 -1.46 -1.72 8.46
C GLY A 345 -0.68 -2.88 9.07
N LEU A 346 -0.06 -2.71 10.24
CA LEU A 346 0.83 -3.69 10.86
C LEU A 346 0.16 -4.39 12.04
N SER A 347 -0.06 -5.71 11.91
CA SER A 347 -0.49 -6.57 13.01
C SER A 347 0.67 -6.93 13.92
N LYS A 348 0.48 -6.90 15.24
CA LYS A 348 1.52 -7.28 16.21
C LYS A 348 1.90 -8.76 16.14
N ARG A 349 1.00 -9.62 15.71
CA ARG A 349 1.22 -11.06 15.58
C ARG A 349 0.57 -11.59 14.33
N VAL A 350 1.36 -12.31 13.53
CA VAL A 350 0.89 -13.01 12.33
C VAL A 350 1.43 -14.43 12.38
N TYR A 351 0.57 -15.41 12.11
CA TYR A 351 0.90 -16.83 12.05
C TYR A 351 0.39 -17.40 10.73
N ASN A 352 1.21 -18.22 10.09
CA ASN A 352 0.79 -19.04 8.96
C ASN A 352 1.23 -20.46 9.21
N LEU A 353 0.31 -21.40 9.03
CA LEU A 353 0.56 -22.83 9.16
C LEU A 353 -0.04 -23.56 7.97
N THR A 354 0.79 -24.25 7.21
CA THR A 354 0.37 -25.14 6.13
C THR A 354 0.75 -26.57 6.48
N ALA A 355 -0.21 -27.47 6.48
CA ALA A 355 0.02 -28.91 6.46
C ALA A 355 -0.30 -29.43 5.07
N TYR A 356 0.55 -30.31 4.53
CA TYR A 356 0.36 -30.87 3.21
C TYR A 356 0.70 -32.35 3.15
N TYR A 357 0.10 -33.02 2.17
CA TYR A 357 0.47 -34.36 1.72
C TYR A 357 0.62 -34.35 0.20
N GLU A 358 1.77 -34.81 -0.29
CA GLU A 358 2.08 -34.85 -1.71
C GLU A 358 2.77 -36.18 -2.06
N ARG A 359 2.09 -37.04 -2.83
CA ARG A 359 2.64 -38.30 -3.27
C ARG A 359 1.91 -38.86 -4.49
N ASN A 360 2.65 -39.40 -5.46
CA ASN A 360 2.12 -40.13 -6.62
C ASN A 360 1.05 -39.33 -7.40
N GLY A 361 1.27 -38.04 -7.60
CA GLY A 361 0.33 -37.15 -8.30
C GLY A 361 -0.84 -36.63 -7.47
N PHE A 362 -1.06 -37.18 -6.27
CA PHE A 362 -2.04 -36.65 -5.32
C PHE A 362 -1.40 -35.60 -4.42
N GLU A 363 -2.07 -34.45 -4.30
CA GLU A 363 -1.71 -33.36 -3.39
C GLU A 363 -2.92 -32.95 -2.57
N PHE A 364 -2.74 -32.82 -1.27
CA PHE A 364 -3.69 -32.22 -0.34
C PHE A 364 -2.97 -31.19 0.51
N ARG A 365 -3.57 -30.00 0.67
CA ARG A 365 -2.98 -28.92 1.44
C ARG A 365 -4.05 -28.17 2.22
N VAL A 366 -3.78 -27.88 3.50
CA VAL A 366 -4.59 -26.99 4.32
C VAL A 366 -3.68 -25.88 4.85
N ASN A 367 -4.11 -24.66 4.69
CA ASN A 367 -3.43 -23.48 5.19
C ASN A 367 -4.32 -22.73 6.18
N ASN A 368 -3.76 -22.35 7.32
CA ASN A 368 -4.39 -21.45 8.28
C ASN A 368 -3.53 -20.20 8.43
N ARG A 369 -4.14 -19.05 8.23
CA ARG A 369 -3.55 -17.72 8.45
C ARG A 369 -4.30 -17.01 9.57
N ARG A 370 -3.57 -16.61 10.59
CA ARG A 370 -4.10 -15.84 11.72
C ARG A 370 -3.30 -14.58 11.95
N ARG A 371 -3.97 -13.46 12.17
CA ARG A 371 -3.34 -12.20 12.56
C ARG A 371 -4.11 -11.50 13.67
N SER A 372 -3.41 -10.71 14.50
CA SER A 372 -4.04 -9.88 15.52
C SER A 372 -4.66 -8.62 14.93
N ASP A 373 -5.53 -7.95 15.71
CA ASP A 373 -6.04 -6.63 15.40
C ASP A 373 -4.91 -5.64 15.08
N PHE A 374 -5.20 -4.66 14.24
CA PHE A 374 -4.26 -3.61 13.86
C PHE A 374 -4.97 -2.32 13.49
N ILE A 375 -4.25 -1.19 13.51
CA ILE A 375 -4.75 0.09 13.02
C ILE A 375 -4.82 0.01 11.49
N GLY A 376 -6.03 -0.01 10.93
CA GLY A 376 -6.24 -0.02 9.47
C GLY A 376 -6.04 1.37 8.88
N GLU A 377 -6.57 2.39 9.55
CA GLU A 377 -6.59 3.75 9.05
C GLU A 377 -6.54 4.77 10.18
N ILE A 378 -5.88 5.89 9.92
CA ILE A 378 -5.99 7.11 10.71
C ILE A 378 -7.02 7.99 10.01
N GLY A 379 -8.26 7.93 10.47
CA GLY A 379 -9.35 8.74 9.95
C GLY A 379 -9.25 10.18 10.44
N ASN A 380 -9.88 11.09 9.69
CA ASN A 380 -10.07 12.49 10.07
C ASN A 380 -11.53 12.84 9.79
N PHE A 381 -12.35 12.85 10.83
CA PHE A 381 -13.76 13.20 10.73
C PHE A 381 -14.01 14.50 11.51
N ALA A 382 -14.61 15.48 10.85
CA ALA A 382 -14.93 16.79 11.42
C ALA A 382 -13.74 17.50 12.12
N GLY A 383 -12.51 17.30 11.63
CA GLY A 383 -11.30 17.86 12.24
C GLY A 383 -10.71 17.03 13.38
N GLU A 384 -11.39 15.97 13.83
CA GLU A 384 -10.91 15.07 14.85
C GLU A 384 -10.22 13.85 14.23
N ARG A 385 -9.09 13.43 14.81
CA ARG A 385 -8.47 12.15 14.45
C ARG A 385 -9.18 11.01 15.14
N SER A 386 -9.46 9.97 14.37
CA SER A 386 -9.94 8.70 14.88
C SER A 386 -9.06 7.56 14.40
N LEU A 387 -8.84 6.56 15.25
CA LEU A 387 -8.20 5.33 14.86
C LEU A 387 -9.27 4.31 14.49
N ARG A 388 -9.20 3.87 13.23
CA ARG A 388 -10.00 2.75 12.74
C ARG A 388 -9.17 1.49 12.83
N TYR A 389 -9.65 0.54 13.61
CA TYR A 389 -9.01 -0.77 13.76
C TYR A 389 -9.67 -1.79 12.85
N VAL A 390 -8.87 -2.72 12.35
CA VAL A 390 -9.33 -3.94 11.72
C VAL A 390 -9.20 -5.07 12.74
N VAL A 391 -10.27 -5.83 12.94
CA VAL A 391 -10.29 -7.01 13.81
C VAL A 391 -9.35 -8.07 13.22
N GLY A 392 -8.65 -8.78 14.08
CA GLY A 392 -7.79 -9.89 13.68
C GLY A 392 -8.58 -10.98 12.97
N GLU A 393 -7.98 -11.59 11.96
CA GLU A 393 -8.60 -12.61 11.12
C GLU A 393 -8.00 -13.99 11.39
N ASN A 394 -8.79 -15.04 11.19
CA ASN A 394 -8.38 -16.44 11.24
C ASN A 394 -8.94 -17.18 10.02
N ILE A 395 -8.22 -17.14 8.89
CA ILE A 395 -8.68 -17.68 7.63
C ILE A 395 -8.07 -19.05 7.39
N THR A 396 -8.92 -20.03 7.04
CA THR A 396 -8.51 -21.38 6.68
C THR A 396 -8.89 -21.67 5.23
N ASP A 397 -7.91 -22.10 4.43
CA ASP A 397 -8.07 -22.52 3.06
C ASP A 397 -7.64 -23.99 2.91
N ALA A 398 -8.25 -24.71 1.99
CA ALA A 398 -7.86 -26.07 1.64
C ALA A 398 -7.83 -26.29 0.14
N GLN A 399 -6.96 -27.20 -0.28
CA GLN A 399 -6.84 -27.58 -1.68
C GLN A 399 -6.59 -29.09 -1.77
N VAL A 400 -7.22 -29.72 -2.76
CA VAL A 400 -6.86 -31.07 -3.18
C VAL A 400 -6.66 -31.06 -4.68
N SER A 401 -5.62 -31.73 -5.16
CA SER A 401 -5.37 -31.90 -6.59
C SER A 401 -4.89 -33.32 -6.89
N TYR A 402 -5.13 -33.71 -8.14
CA TYR A 402 -4.61 -34.97 -8.66
C TYR A 402 -4.11 -34.76 -10.08
N SER A 403 -2.85 -35.12 -10.31
CA SER A 403 -2.17 -35.10 -11.61
C SER A 403 -1.97 -36.51 -12.15
N PHE A 404 -2.58 -36.83 -13.27
CA PHE A 404 -2.48 -38.14 -13.93
C PHE A 404 -1.10 -38.30 -14.58
N GLY A 405 -0.35 -39.29 -14.09
CA GLY A 405 1.02 -39.57 -14.55
C GLY A 405 1.10 -40.44 -15.80
N GLU A 406 2.33 -40.83 -16.17
CA GLU A 406 2.70 -41.56 -17.40
C GLU A 406 1.94 -42.88 -17.63
N GLY A 407 1.52 -43.57 -16.58
CA GLY A 407 0.80 -44.85 -16.66
C GLY A 407 -0.73 -44.72 -16.88
N SER A 408 -1.26 -43.51 -17.00
CA SER A 408 -2.69 -43.23 -17.14
C SER A 408 -3.06 -42.89 -18.58
N SER A 409 -4.26 -43.35 -19.03
CA SER A 409 -4.87 -42.87 -20.27
C SER A 409 -5.22 -41.38 -20.26
N LEU A 410 -5.24 -40.77 -19.07
CA LEU A 410 -5.45 -39.33 -18.83
C LEU A 410 -4.13 -38.59 -18.53
N LYS A 411 -2.98 -39.14 -18.92
CA LYS A 411 -1.68 -38.49 -18.77
C LYS A 411 -1.74 -37.04 -19.21
N GLY A 412 -1.20 -36.15 -18.40
CA GLY A 412 -1.19 -34.70 -18.62
C GLY A 412 -2.43 -33.96 -18.10
N LEU A 413 -3.50 -34.68 -17.71
CA LEU A 413 -4.65 -34.08 -17.04
C LEU A 413 -4.32 -33.85 -15.56
N SER A 414 -4.68 -32.67 -15.04
CA SER A 414 -4.67 -32.36 -13.60
C SER A 414 -6.02 -31.79 -13.20
N LEU A 415 -6.56 -32.29 -12.11
CA LEU A 415 -7.82 -31.83 -11.50
C LEU A 415 -7.50 -31.10 -10.20
N LEU A 416 -8.22 -30.02 -9.92
CA LEU A 416 -8.07 -29.19 -8.74
C LEU A 416 -9.43 -28.89 -8.11
N LEU A 417 -9.53 -29.05 -6.81
CA LEU A 417 -10.60 -28.49 -5.99
C LEU A 417 -9.97 -27.61 -4.91
N GLN A 418 -10.38 -26.36 -4.86
CA GLN A 418 -9.93 -25.40 -3.87
C GLN A 418 -11.11 -24.82 -3.10
N ALA A 419 -10.95 -24.65 -1.81
CA ALA A 419 -11.91 -24.00 -0.94
C ALA A 419 -11.20 -22.91 -0.15
N SER A 420 -11.66 -21.67 -0.27
CA SER A 420 -11.13 -20.52 0.45
C SER A 420 -12.12 -20.04 1.50
N ASN A 421 -11.56 -19.54 2.61
CA ASN A 421 -12.31 -19.05 3.76
C ASN A 421 -13.28 -20.09 4.33
N LEU A 422 -12.82 -21.32 4.60
CA LEU A 422 -13.63 -22.42 5.13
C LEU A 422 -14.35 -22.06 6.43
N GLY A 423 -13.73 -21.20 7.28
CA GLY A 423 -14.31 -20.70 8.51
C GLY A 423 -15.45 -19.70 8.32
N ASN A 424 -15.67 -19.20 7.08
CA ASN A 424 -16.56 -18.08 6.82
C ASN A 424 -16.21 -16.86 7.68
N GLU A 425 -14.91 -16.55 7.78
CA GLU A 425 -14.39 -15.43 8.56
C GLU A 425 -14.94 -14.12 8.01
N THR A 426 -15.39 -13.25 8.90
CA THR A 426 -15.95 -11.94 8.56
C THR A 426 -14.89 -10.85 8.71
N TYR A 427 -14.90 -9.89 7.78
CA TYR A 427 -14.10 -8.68 7.91
C TYR A 427 -14.85 -7.68 8.78
N GLN A 428 -14.19 -7.23 9.87
CA GLN A 428 -14.79 -6.29 10.81
C GLN A 428 -13.85 -5.13 11.10
N THR A 429 -14.42 -3.94 11.24
CA THR A 429 -13.69 -2.74 11.67
C THR A 429 -14.41 -2.05 12.83
N TYR A 430 -13.64 -1.34 13.68
CA TYR A 430 -14.18 -0.61 14.82
C TYR A 430 -13.41 0.70 15.07
N ALA A 431 -14.06 1.67 15.73
CA ALA A 431 -13.48 2.96 16.08
C ALA A 431 -13.05 2.99 17.55
N GLY A 432 -11.73 2.96 17.80
CA GLY A 432 -11.17 3.03 19.15
C GLY A 432 -11.34 1.74 19.97
N SER A 433 -12.57 1.27 20.18
CA SER A 433 -12.88 0.05 20.94
C SER A 433 -13.92 -0.83 20.24
N LYS A 434 -13.92 -2.14 20.52
CA LYS A 434 -14.74 -3.15 19.82
C LYS A 434 -16.25 -2.99 19.99
N ASP A 435 -16.68 -2.26 21.00
CA ASP A 435 -18.07 -1.88 21.23
C ASP A 435 -18.59 -0.78 20.29
N ARG A 436 -17.70 -0.24 19.43
CA ARG A 436 -18.03 0.76 18.41
C ARG A 436 -17.74 0.21 17.01
N PRO A 437 -18.50 -0.79 16.55
CA PRO A 437 -18.30 -1.38 15.22
C PRO A 437 -18.61 -0.35 14.14
N LEU A 438 -17.82 -0.38 13.06
CA LEU A 438 -17.99 0.46 11.88
C LEU A 438 -18.50 -0.34 10.68
N GLU A 439 -17.86 -1.48 10.43
CA GLU A 439 -18.19 -2.35 9.31
C GLU A 439 -18.19 -3.80 9.76
N ASN A 440 -19.07 -4.58 9.16
CA ASN A 440 -19.12 -6.02 9.25
C ASN A 440 -19.46 -6.57 7.86
N ILE A 441 -18.50 -7.22 7.21
CA ILE A 441 -18.63 -7.68 5.83
C ILE A 441 -18.37 -9.18 5.78
N GLU A 442 -19.34 -9.93 5.28
CA GLU A 442 -19.21 -11.35 5.01
C GLU A 442 -18.89 -11.59 3.55
N TRP A 443 -17.64 -11.98 3.25
CA TRP A 443 -17.21 -12.33 1.91
C TRP A 443 -17.67 -13.73 1.48
N GLY A 444 -18.06 -14.56 2.45
CA GLY A 444 -18.46 -15.94 2.22
C GLY A 444 -17.28 -16.88 1.97
N ARG A 445 -17.64 -18.12 1.62
CA ARG A 445 -16.72 -19.19 1.19
C ARG A 445 -16.64 -19.21 -0.31
N THR A 446 -15.48 -19.45 -0.86
CA THR A 446 -15.30 -19.62 -2.31
C THR A 446 -14.85 -21.04 -2.61
N LEU A 447 -15.56 -21.71 -3.52
CA LEU A 447 -15.17 -23.01 -4.05
C LEU A 447 -14.80 -22.86 -5.52
N LEU A 448 -13.66 -23.45 -5.89
CA LEU A 448 -13.16 -23.45 -7.27
C LEU A 448 -12.88 -24.90 -7.69
N LEU A 449 -13.44 -25.28 -8.83
CA LEU A 449 -13.10 -26.53 -9.52
C LEU A 449 -12.32 -26.17 -10.79
N GLY A 450 -11.16 -26.79 -10.95
CA GLY A 450 -10.29 -26.56 -12.10
C GLY A 450 -9.86 -27.87 -12.76
N ALA A 451 -9.65 -27.81 -14.06
CA ALA A 451 -8.98 -28.86 -14.83
C ALA A 451 -7.98 -28.23 -15.78
N SER A 452 -6.77 -28.80 -15.85
CA SER A 452 -5.75 -28.38 -16.80
C SER A 452 -5.19 -29.61 -17.54
N TYR A 453 -4.84 -29.44 -18.81
CA TYR A 453 -4.24 -30.49 -19.61
C TYR A 453 -2.93 -29.99 -20.23
N LYS A 454 -1.88 -30.77 -20.04
CA LYS A 454 -0.56 -30.51 -20.63
C LYS A 454 -0.33 -31.49 -21.75
N PHE A 455 -0.21 -30.98 -22.99
CA PHE A 455 0.07 -31.73 -24.19
C PHE A 455 1.54 -32.21 -24.25
#